data_b02a692220392ef166dd769d8db43f08
#
_entry.id   b02a692220392ef166dd769d8db43f08
#
_cell.length_a   1.000
_cell.length_b   1.000
_cell.length_c   1.000
_cell.angle_alpha   90.00
_cell.angle_beta   90.00
_cell.angle_gamma   90.00
#
_symmetry.space_group_name_H-M   'P 1'
#
loop_
_entity.id
_entity.type
_entity.pdbx_description
1 polymer ?
#
loop_
_entity_poly.entity_id
_entity_poly.type
_entity_poly.pdbx_seq_one_letter_code
_entity_poly.pdbx_strand_id
1 'polypeptide(L)'
;MTQLYDAIGIGYRNYRCPDPRLAAAIIRALGGAGSVVNVGAGAGSYEPKDRPVVAVEPSLAMIRQRQAGSAPVVQASAMHLPFRDAAFVTALAVLTVHHWPDRARGLCELSRVAERQVVIVTWDPATSGFWLVEDYFPAVGEVDRHIFPSIEEFGRALGDVAVHPVLVPYDCADGFLGAYWRRPYAYLDPGVRGAISTFSKIGDITSGLARLRSDLADGTWGRRYGYLLSQIEFDLGYRLVVAMKSG
;
A
#
# COMPACT_ATOMS: atom_id res chain seq x y z
N MET A 1 9.92 -10.28 -10.33
CA MET A 1 9.39 -9.58 -9.12
C MET A 1 9.69 -10.28 -7.80
N THR A 2 9.83 -11.58 -7.76
CA THR A 2 10.25 -12.38 -6.59
C THR A 2 11.55 -11.87 -5.96
N GLN A 3 12.51 -11.41 -6.74
CA GLN A 3 13.83 -10.97 -6.26
C GLN A 3 13.84 -9.69 -5.42
N LEU A 4 12.91 -8.75 -5.61
CA LEU A 4 12.88 -7.50 -4.86
C LEU A 4 12.54 -7.73 -3.38
N TYR A 5 11.50 -8.51 -3.12
CA TYR A 5 11.08 -8.82 -1.75
C TYR A 5 11.97 -9.86 -1.04
N ASP A 6 12.69 -10.68 -1.80
CA ASP A 6 13.70 -11.59 -1.26
C ASP A 6 14.91 -10.81 -0.70
N ALA A 7 15.21 -9.62 -1.23
CA ALA A 7 16.30 -8.75 -0.78
C ALA A 7 15.86 -7.73 0.31
N ILE A 8 14.66 -7.16 0.19
CA ILE A 8 14.13 -6.14 1.14
C ILE A 8 13.63 -6.78 2.45
N GLY A 9 13.39 -8.08 2.47
CA GLY A 9 12.69 -8.78 3.56
C GLY A 9 13.40 -8.77 4.92
N ILE A 10 14.72 -8.55 4.98
CA ILE A 10 15.47 -8.54 6.24
C ILE A 10 15.24 -7.20 6.96
N GLY A 11 14.52 -7.23 8.10
CA GLY A 11 14.19 -6.02 8.87
C GLY A 11 12.93 -5.27 8.42
N TYR A 12 12.30 -5.64 7.31
CA TYR A 12 11.08 -5.03 6.77
C TYR A 12 9.96 -4.91 7.82
N ARG A 13 9.77 -5.95 8.64
CA ARG A 13 8.73 -6.01 9.67
C ARG A 13 8.91 -5.00 10.80
N ASN A 14 10.13 -4.55 11.08
CA ASN A 14 10.37 -3.56 12.14
C ASN A 14 9.76 -2.20 11.79
N TYR A 15 9.58 -1.94 10.50
CA TYR A 15 9.04 -0.68 9.97
C TYR A 15 7.63 -0.83 9.39
N ARG A 16 7.23 -2.03 8.96
CA ARG A 16 5.94 -2.28 8.31
C ARG A 16 4.99 -3.00 9.27
N CYS A 17 4.41 -2.21 10.18
CA CYS A 17 3.44 -2.66 11.16
C CYS A 17 2.06 -2.10 10.82
N PRO A 18 1.01 -2.92 10.66
CA PRO A 18 -0.32 -2.41 10.34
C PRO A 18 -0.79 -1.33 11.31
N ASP A 19 -1.18 -0.17 10.79
CA ASP A 19 -1.80 0.87 11.61
C ASP A 19 -3.26 0.49 11.88
N PRO A 20 -3.72 0.50 13.15
CA PRO A 20 -5.06 0.07 13.50
C PRO A 20 -6.18 0.94 12.88
N ARG A 21 -5.91 2.21 12.60
CA ARG A 21 -6.88 3.13 11.98
C ARG A 21 -7.06 2.81 10.50
N LEU A 22 -5.96 2.50 9.79
CA LEU A 22 -6.00 2.03 8.42
C LEU A 22 -6.68 0.65 8.33
N ALA A 23 -6.34 -0.26 9.25
CA ALA A 23 -7.01 -1.56 9.34
C ALA A 23 -8.53 -1.40 9.56
N ALA A 24 -8.94 -0.50 10.45
CA ALA A 24 -10.36 -0.22 10.70
C ALA A 24 -11.07 0.36 9.46
N ALA A 25 -10.39 1.20 8.65
CA ALA A 25 -10.94 1.68 7.38
C ALA A 25 -11.19 0.54 6.39
N ILE A 26 -10.23 -0.37 6.26
CA ILE A 26 -10.35 -1.58 5.42
C ILE A 26 -11.51 -2.46 5.91
N ILE A 27 -11.58 -2.74 7.21
CA ILE A 27 -12.65 -3.57 7.80
C ILE A 27 -14.02 -2.95 7.55
N ARG A 28 -14.16 -1.64 7.68
CA ARG A 28 -15.42 -0.94 7.36
C ARG A 28 -15.80 -1.10 5.89
N ALA A 29 -14.84 -1.01 4.97
CA ALA A 29 -15.11 -1.19 3.54
C ALA A 29 -15.50 -2.63 3.17
N LEU A 30 -14.95 -3.61 3.88
CA LEU A 30 -15.34 -5.01 3.73
C LEU A 30 -16.78 -5.27 4.21
N GLY A 31 -17.33 -4.40 5.07
CA GLY A 31 -18.69 -4.51 5.59
C GLY A 31 -18.97 -5.87 6.24
N GLY A 32 -20.15 -6.43 5.99
CA GLY A 32 -20.57 -7.75 6.48
C GLY A 32 -20.06 -8.94 5.64
N ALA A 33 -18.93 -8.84 4.92
CA ALA A 33 -18.42 -9.92 4.09
C ALA A 33 -18.19 -11.20 4.91
N GLY A 34 -18.76 -12.31 4.50
CA GLY A 34 -18.65 -13.61 5.17
C GLY A 34 -17.30 -14.30 4.93
N SER A 35 -16.63 -14.05 3.81
CA SER A 35 -15.32 -14.60 3.48
C SER A 35 -14.53 -13.63 2.61
N VAL A 36 -13.20 -13.62 2.77
CA VAL A 36 -12.29 -12.72 2.07
C VAL A 36 -11.13 -13.52 1.46
N VAL A 37 -10.78 -13.23 0.19
CA VAL A 37 -9.46 -13.57 -0.35
C VAL A 37 -8.59 -12.32 -0.32
N ASN A 38 -7.41 -12.38 0.30
CA ASN A 38 -6.43 -11.28 0.31
C ASN A 38 -5.31 -11.59 -0.68
N VAL A 39 -5.25 -10.86 -1.79
CA VAL A 39 -4.33 -11.13 -2.91
C VAL A 39 -3.12 -10.19 -2.87
N GLY A 40 -1.92 -10.77 -2.92
CA GLY A 40 -0.67 -10.06 -2.66
C GLY A 40 -0.52 -9.75 -1.18
N ALA A 41 -0.82 -10.75 -0.36
CA ALA A 41 -0.97 -10.60 1.09
C ALA A 41 0.34 -10.36 1.85
N GLY A 42 1.48 -10.57 1.17
CA GLY A 42 2.79 -10.39 1.79
C GLY A 42 2.94 -11.19 3.09
N ALA A 43 3.51 -10.54 4.10
CA ALA A 43 3.68 -11.12 5.44
C ALA A 43 2.40 -11.13 6.29
N GLY A 44 1.23 -10.78 5.72
CA GLY A 44 -0.07 -10.83 6.40
C GLY A 44 -0.51 -9.51 7.05
N SER A 45 -0.02 -8.37 6.55
CA SER A 45 -0.47 -7.05 6.99
C SER A 45 -1.93 -6.80 6.58
N TYR A 46 -2.69 -6.15 7.47
CA TYR A 46 -4.09 -5.75 7.23
C TYR A 46 -5.08 -6.89 6.96
N GLU A 47 -4.74 -8.12 7.31
CA GLU A 47 -5.70 -9.23 7.24
C GLU A 47 -6.78 -9.09 8.31
N PRO A 48 -8.09 -9.10 7.94
CA PRO A 48 -9.18 -9.15 8.92
C PRO A 48 -9.05 -10.39 9.82
N LYS A 49 -9.27 -10.20 11.12
CA LYS A 49 -9.23 -11.30 12.12
C LYS A 49 -10.62 -11.76 12.57
N ASP A 50 -11.65 -11.03 12.16
CA ASP A 50 -13.04 -11.21 12.57
C ASP A 50 -13.84 -12.11 11.61
N ARG A 51 -13.20 -12.61 10.56
CA ARG A 51 -13.86 -13.40 9.50
C ARG A 51 -12.88 -14.35 8.81
N PRO A 52 -13.39 -15.41 8.11
CA PRO A 52 -12.55 -16.28 7.29
C PRO A 52 -11.80 -15.52 6.21
N VAL A 53 -10.48 -15.67 6.18
CA VAL A 53 -9.58 -15.09 5.17
C VAL A 53 -8.72 -16.20 4.59
N VAL A 54 -8.55 -16.19 3.26
CA VAL A 54 -7.50 -16.94 2.56
C VAL A 54 -6.55 -15.93 1.92
N ALA A 55 -5.27 -16.08 2.19
CA ALA A 55 -4.24 -15.22 1.61
C ALA A 55 -3.67 -15.85 0.33
N VAL A 56 -3.30 -15.00 -0.64
CA VAL A 56 -2.54 -15.39 -1.83
C VAL A 56 -1.28 -14.54 -1.91
N GLU A 57 -0.12 -15.19 -2.01
CA GLU A 57 1.16 -14.49 -2.09
C GLU A 57 2.14 -15.28 -2.98
N PRO A 58 2.76 -14.69 -4.01
CA PRO A 58 3.70 -15.41 -4.87
C PRO A 58 5.09 -15.63 -4.24
N SER A 59 5.53 -14.74 -3.31
CA SER A 59 6.87 -14.79 -2.72
C SER A 59 6.94 -15.75 -1.53
N LEU A 60 7.74 -16.80 -1.66
CA LEU A 60 8.05 -17.70 -0.54
C LEU A 60 8.74 -16.97 0.62
N ALA A 61 9.57 -15.97 0.33
CA ALA A 61 10.23 -15.17 1.36
C ALA A 61 9.22 -14.40 2.21
N MET A 62 8.18 -13.84 1.60
CA MET A 62 7.09 -13.18 2.32
C MET A 62 6.20 -14.17 3.07
N ILE A 63 5.91 -15.32 2.47
CA ILE A 63 5.13 -16.39 3.12
C ILE A 63 5.83 -16.86 4.40
N ARG A 64 7.14 -17.07 4.37
CA ARG A 64 7.93 -17.50 5.55
C ARG A 64 7.97 -16.46 6.68
N GLN A 65 7.68 -15.20 6.40
CA GLN A 65 7.61 -14.14 7.39
C GLN A 65 6.23 -14.03 8.06
N ARG A 66 5.22 -14.79 7.62
CA ARG A 66 3.88 -14.76 8.22
C ARG A 66 3.93 -15.28 9.64
N GLN A 67 3.19 -14.63 10.54
CA GLN A 67 3.15 -15.03 11.97
C GLN A 67 2.18 -16.18 12.20
N ALA A 68 2.38 -16.86 13.31
CA ALA A 68 1.37 -17.77 13.84
C ALA A 68 0.04 -17.00 14.03
N GLY A 69 -1.07 -17.58 13.55
CA GLY A 69 -2.39 -16.94 13.57
C GLY A 69 -2.69 -16.01 12.37
N SER A 70 -1.77 -15.85 11.41
CA SER A 70 -2.11 -15.28 10.10
C SER A 70 -3.05 -16.20 9.32
N ALA A 71 -3.79 -15.63 8.36
CA ALA A 71 -4.67 -16.40 7.49
C ALA A 71 -3.91 -17.52 6.75
N PRO A 72 -4.56 -18.66 6.45
CA PRO A 72 -4.00 -19.67 5.56
C PRO A 72 -3.56 -19.04 4.24
N VAL A 73 -2.38 -19.41 3.74
CA VAL A 73 -1.80 -18.82 2.53
C VAL A 73 -1.62 -19.85 1.42
N VAL A 74 -1.99 -19.45 0.21
CA VAL A 74 -1.75 -20.19 -1.02
C VAL A 74 -0.65 -19.46 -1.80
N GLN A 75 0.39 -20.18 -2.20
CA GLN A 75 1.41 -19.62 -3.08
C GLN A 75 0.88 -19.58 -4.51
N ALA A 76 0.48 -18.40 -4.97
CA ALA A 76 -0.01 -18.20 -6.33
C ALA A 76 0.17 -16.75 -6.79
N SER A 77 0.02 -16.54 -8.10
CA SER A 77 0.06 -15.23 -8.73
C SER A 77 -1.33 -14.61 -8.78
N ALA A 78 -1.41 -13.28 -8.61
CA ALA A 78 -2.64 -12.52 -8.81
C ALA A 78 -3.25 -12.70 -10.20
N MET A 79 -2.43 -12.97 -11.24
CA MET A 79 -2.89 -13.19 -12.62
C MET A 79 -3.47 -14.59 -12.87
N HIS A 80 -3.40 -15.51 -11.90
CA HIS A 80 -3.90 -16.87 -11.98
C HIS A 80 -4.28 -17.37 -10.59
N LEU A 81 -5.44 -16.95 -10.10
CA LEU A 81 -5.93 -17.35 -8.78
C LEU A 81 -6.50 -18.77 -8.83
N PRO A 82 -6.04 -19.70 -7.96
CA PRO A 82 -6.42 -21.11 -7.99
C PRO A 82 -7.77 -21.36 -7.32
N PHE A 83 -8.75 -20.50 -7.59
CA PHE A 83 -10.09 -20.58 -7.04
C PHE A 83 -11.12 -20.52 -8.16
N ARG A 84 -12.29 -21.13 -7.93
CA ARG A 84 -13.45 -21.02 -8.83
C ARG A 84 -14.01 -19.58 -8.82
N ASP A 85 -14.82 -19.27 -9.80
CA ASP A 85 -15.58 -18.02 -9.86
C ASP A 85 -16.44 -17.87 -8.61
N ALA A 86 -16.57 -16.64 -8.12
CA ALA A 86 -17.37 -16.29 -6.94
C ALA A 86 -17.07 -17.16 -5.70
N ALA A 87 -15.80 -17.53 -5.50
CA ALA A 87 -15.39 -18.39 -4.38
C ALA A 87 -15.41 -17.67 -3.02
N PHE A 88 -15.31 -16.35 -3.03
CA PHE A 88 -15.27 -15.51 -1.83
C PHE A 88 -16.29 -14.38 -1.93
N VAL A 89 -16.84 -13.96 -0.80
CA VAL A 89 -17.77 -12.81 -0.79
C VAL A 89 -17.04 -11.54 -1.24
N THR A 90 -15.79 -11.36 -0.80
CA THR A 90 -14.97 -10.18 -1.14
C THR A 90 -13.56 -10.60 -1.55
N ALA A 91 -13.01 -9.93 -2.57
CA ALA A 91 -11.58 -9.94 -2.86
C ALA A 91 -10.94 -8.63 -2.37
N LEU A 92 -9.83 -8.76 -1.63
CA LEU A 92 -9.06 -7.66 -1.05
C LEU A 92 -7.66 -7.61 -1.67
N ALA A 93 -7.15 -6.40 -1.96
CA ALA A 93 -5.77 -6.16 -2.34
C ALA A 93 -5.27 -4.87 -1.66
N VAL A 94 -4.21 -4.97 -0.84
CA VAL A 94 -3.70 -3.83 -0.06
C VAL A 94 -2.30 -3.45 -0.51
N LEU A 95 -2.14 -2.30 -1.16
CA LEU A 95 -0.86 -1.74 -1.63
C LEU A 95 -0.01 -2.77 -2.41
N THR A 96 -0.64 -3.52 -3.29
CA THR A 96 0.01 -4.63 -4.03
C THR A 96 -0.18 -4.57 -5.54
N VAL A 97 -1.29 -3.97 -6.05
CA VAL A 97 -1.65 -3.97 -7.48
C VAL A 97 -0.54 -3.36 -8.35
N HIS A 98 0.18 -2.35 -7.86
CA HIS A 98 1.31 -1.72 -8.55
C HIS A 98 2.54 -2.64 -8.71
N HIS A 99 2.52 -3.81 -8.11
CA HIS A 99 3.55 -4.84 -8.28
C HIS A 99 3.16 -5.92 -9.30
N TRP A 100 1.94 -5.90 -9.82
CA TRP A 100 1.49 -6.95 -10.74
C TRP A 100 2.01 -6.69 -12.15
N PRO A 101 2.63 -7.69 -12.81
CA PRO A 101 3.14 -7.53 -14.18
C PRO A 101 2.06 -7.23 -15.20
N ASP A 102 0.88 -7.84 -15.03
CA ASP A 102 -0.32 -7.62 -15.83
C ASP A 102 -1.47 -7.25 -14.88
N ARG A 103 -1.62 -5.94 -14.66
CA ARG A 103 -2.64 -5.40 -13.74
C ARG A 103 -4.05 -5.70 -14.23
N ALA A 104 -4.29 -5.57 -15.53
CA ALA A 104 -5.61 -5.81 -16.10
C ALA A 104 -6.07 -7.25 -15.85
N ARG A 105 -5.19 -8.22 -16.09
CA ARG A 105 -5.47 -9.63 -15.81
C ARG A 105 -5.65 -9.88 -14.31
N GLY A 106 -4.81 -9.31 -13.46
CA GLY A 106 -4.94 -9.47 -12.01
C GLY A 106 -6.24 -8.89 -11.46
N LEU A 107 -6.67 -7.73 -11.94
CA LEU A 107 -7.96 -7.13 -11.58
C LEU A 107 -9.15 -7.96 -12.09
N CYS A 108 -9.03 -8.54 -13.27
CA CYS A 108 -10.01 -9.47 -13.81
C CYS A 108 -10.15 -10.73 -12.92
N GLU A 109 -9.03 -11.31 -12.47
CA GLU A 109 -9.01 -12.45 -11.56
C GLU A 109 -9.59 -12.09 -10.18
N LEU A 110 -9.25 -10.89 -9.61
CA LEU A 110 -9.89 -10.39 -8.39
C LEU A 110 -11.41 -10.33 -8.54
N SER A 111 -11.89 -9.74 -9.64
CA SER A 111 -13.33 -9.67 -9.93
C SER A 111 -13.93 -11.07 -10.11
N ARG A 112 -13.25 -11.98 -10.81
CA ARG A 112 -13.75 -13.33 -11.05
C ARG A 112 -13.99 -14.10 -9.75
N VAL A 113 -13.06 -14.06 -8.82
CA VAL A 113 -13.15 -14.84 -7.58
C VAL A 113 -14.05 -14.20 -6.51
N ALA A 114 -14.36 -12.90 -6.66
CA ALA A 114 -15.28 -12.18 -5.79
C ALA A 114 -16.74 -12.43 -6.20
N GLU A 115 -17.58 -12.72 -5.22
CA GLU A 115 -19.02 -12.84 -5.41
C GLU A 115 -19.72 -11.47 -5.43
N ARG A 116 -19.34 -10.58 -4.49
CA ARG A 116 -20.10 -9.33 -4.23
C ARG A 116 -19.29 -8.06 -4.44
N GLN A 117 -18.04 -8.03 -4.03
CA GLN A 117 -17.24 -6.81 -4.11
C GLN A 117 -15.73 -7.07 -4.21
N VAL A 118 -15.04 -6.10 -4.77
CA VAL A 118 -13.57 -5.98 -4.73
C VAL A 118 -13.22 -4.75 -3.92
N VAL A 119 -12.29 -4.87 -2.99
CA VAL A 119 -11.77 -3.78 -2.15
C VAL A 119 -10.26 -3.66 -2.37
N ILE A 120 -9.80 -2.47 -2.75
CA ILE A 120 -8.39 -2.23 -3.03
C ILE A 120 -7.91 -1.01 -2.26
N VAL A 121 -6.77 -1.13 -1.58
CA VAL A 121 -6.02 0.03 -1.08
C VAL A 121 -4.87 0.30 -2.03
N THR A 122 -4.80 1.53 -2.54
CA THR A 122 -3.81 1.97 -3.51
C THR A 122 -3.35 3.40 -3.22
N TRP A 123 -2.38 3.89 -3.98
CA TRP A 123 -2.05 5.29 -4.05
C TRP A 123 -2.50 5.85 -5.41
N ASP A 124 -3.04 7.07 -5.42
CA ASP A 124 -3.52 7.74 -6.61
C ASP A 124 -2.40 8.59 -7.22
N PRO A 125 -1.90 8.23 -8.42
CA PRO A 125 -0.81 8.97 -9.08
C PRO A 125 -1.15 10.41 -9.49
N ALA A 126 -2.43 10.79 -9.49
CA ALA A 126 -2.85 12.16 -9.71
C ALA A 126 -2.63 13.08 -8.49
N THR A 127 -2.31 12.50 -7.33
CA THR A 127 -2.09 13.28 -6.09
C THR A 127 -0.77 14.03 -6.13
N SER A 128 -0.78 15.27 -5.64
CA SER A 128 0.37 16.15 -5.47
C SER A 128 0.40 16.74 -4.05
N GLY A 129 1.41 17.54 -3.73
CA GLY A 129 1.50 18.28 -2.47
C GLY A 129 2.24 17.55 -1.35
N PHE A 130 2.85 16.40 -1.63
CA PHE A 130 3.69 15.74 -0.62
C PHE A 130 5.11 16.31 -0.65
N TRP A 131 5.44 17.13 0.34
CA TRP A 131 6.70 17.86 0.47
C TRP A 131 7.95 17.01 0.26
N LEU A 132 7.96 15.76 0.75
CA LEU A 132 9.08 14.84 0.61
C LEU A 132 9.40 14.55 -0.85
N VAL A 133 8.35 14.27 -1.62
CA VAL A 133 8.45 13.92 -3.04
C VAL A 133 8.74 15.15 -3.89
N GLU A 134 8.03 16.26 -3.64
CA GLU A 134 8.15 17.45 -4.49
C GLU A 134 9.47 18.17 -4.31
N ASP A 135 9.96 18.30 -3.08
CA ASP A 135 11.12 19.12 -2.79
C ASP A 135 12.44 18.35 -2.62
N TYR A 136 12.39 17.10 -2.15
CA TYR A 136 13.60 16.38 -1.81
C TYR A 136 13.88 15.17 -2.69
N PHE A 137 12.84 14.46 -3.11
CA PHE A 137 12.98 13.21 -3.89
C PHE A 137 11.99 13.14 -5.06
N PRO A 138 12.07 14.04 -6.05
CA PRO A 138 11.12 14.06 -7.18
C PRO A 138 11.12 12.76 -7.98
N ALA A 139 12.25 12.06 -8.06
CA ALA A 139 12.35 10.75 -8.71
C ALA A 139 11.44 9.68 -8.06
N VAL A 140 11.13 9.79 -6.76
CA VAL A 140 10.13 8.92 -6.10
C VAL A 140 8.76 9.12 -6.74
N GLY A 141 8.34 10.38 -6.90
CA GLY A 141 7.05 10.69 -7.52
C GLY A 141 6.98 10.26 -8.99
N GLU A 142 8.08 10.38 -9.73
CA GLU A 142 8.16 9.91 -11.12
C GLU A 142 7.95 8.39 -11.19
N VAL A 143 8.67 7.62 -10.37
CA VAL A 143 8.54 6.17 -10.32
C VAL A 143 7.13 5.77 -9.88
N ASP A 144 6.61 6.35 -8.79
CA ASP A 144 5.31 5.98 -8.24
C ASP A 144 4.18 6.33 -9.22
N ARG A 145 4.21 7.50 -9.88
CA ARG A 145 3.24 7.84 -10.93
C ARG A 145 3.24 6.84 -12.10
N HIS A 146 4.37 6.22 -12.37
CA HIS A 146 4.48 5.25 -13.45
C HIS A 146 4.01 3.85 -13.06
N ILE A 147 4.22 3.43 -11.81
CA ILE A 147 3.90 2.07 -11.38
C ILE A 147 2.51 1.92 -10.74
N PHE A 148 1.97 2.97 -10.11
CA PHE A 148 0.63 2.89 -9.54
C PHE A 148 -0.45 3.05 -10.62
N PRO A 149 -1.50 2.22 -10.58
CA PRO A 149 -2.63 2.37 -11.50
C PRO A 149 -3.42 3.64 -11.20
N SER A 150 -3.92 4.30 -12.23
CA SER A 150 -4.86 5.42 -12.06
C SER A 150 -6.25 4.93 -11.61
N ILE A 151 -7.05 5.84 -11.06
CA ILE A 151 -8.44 5.51 -10.70
C ILE A 151 -9.26 5.06 -11.91
N GLU A 152 -9.02 5.66 -13.09
CA GLU A 152 -9.70 5.25 -14.32
C GLU A 152 -9.30 3.83 -14.76
N GLU A 153 -8.08 3.38 -14.48
CA GLU A 153 -7.65 2.00 -14.77
C GLU A 153 -8.47 0.99 -13.96
N PHE A 154 -8.76 1.30 -12.68
CA PHE A 154 -9.67 0.49 -11.88
C PHE A 154 -11.10 0.50 -12.43
N GLY A 155 -11.63 1.67 -12.81
CA GLY A 155 -12.95 1.79 -13.42
C GLY A 155 -13.08 0.98 -14.70
N ARG A 156 -12.07 1.01 -15.57
CA ARG A 156 -12.06 0.20 -16.80
C ARG A 156 -12.05 -1.30 -16.54
N ALA A 157 -11.36 -1.75 -15.49
CA ALA A 157 -11.22 -3.18 -15.20
C ALA A 157 -12.36 -3.74 -14.35
N LEU A 158 -12.96 -2.95 -13.47
CA LEU A 158 -13.90 -3.40 -12.44
C LEU A 158 -15.33 -2.82 -12.61
N GLY A 159 -15.53 -1.88 -13.53
CA GLY A 159 -16.79 -1.14 -13.70
C GLY A 159 -16.87 0.04 -12.73
N ASP A 160 -18.08 0.34 -12.24
CA ASP A 160 -18.28 1.46 -11.33
C ASP A 160 -17.54 1.24 -10.00
N VAL A 161 -16.71 2.22 -9.64
CA VAL A 161 -15.91 2.20 -8.41
C VAL A 161 -16.25 3.39 -7.51
N ALA A 162 -16.49 3.13 -6.23
CA ALA A 162 -16.50 4.14 -5.20
C ALA A 162 -15.06 4.34 -4.69
N VAL A 163 -14.62 5.59 -4.57
CA VAL A 163 -13.27 5.95 -4.14
C VAL A 163 -13.33 6.80 -2.88
N HIS A 164 -12.66 6.34 -1.84
CA HIS A 164 -12.61 7.03 -0.56
C HIS A 164 -11.17 7.38 -0.19
N PRO A 165 -10.88 8.60 0.31
CA PRO A 165 -9.56 8.94 0.81
C PRO A 165 -9.22 8.08 2.04
N VAL A 166 -7.95 7.66 2.12
CA VAL A 166 -7.37 7.03 3.30
C VAL A 166 -6.41 8.04 3.91
N LEU A 167 -6.87 8.75 4.93
CA LEU A 167 -6.06 9.74 5.62
C LEU A 167 -4.96 9.06 6.44
N VAL A 168 -3.74 9.59 6.35
CA VAL A 168 -2.58 9.04 7.05
C VAL A 168 -2.42 9.75 8.38
N PRO A 169 -2.52 9.05 9.52
CA PRO A 169 -2.33 9.64 10.83
C PRO A 169 -0.91 10.18 11.03
N TYR A 170 -0.75 11.22 11.82
CA TYR A 170 0.56 11.86 12.06
C TYR A 170 1.59 10.93 12.71
N ASP A 171 1.13 9.95 13.47
CA ASP A 171 1.90 8.94 14.18
C ASP A 171 1.72 7.53 13.57
N CYS A 172 1.38 7.45 12.27
CA CYS A 172 1.13 6.20 11.58
C CYS A 172 2.18 5.14 11.92
N ALA A 173 1.72 3.96 12.31
CA ALA A 173 2.58 2.85 12.73
C ALA A 173 3.16 2.08 11.53
N ASP A 174 2.48 2.08 10.36
CA ASP A 174 2.99 1.40 9.16
C ASP A 174 3.96 2.30 8.40
N GLY A 175 5.17 1.83 8.15
CA GLY A 175 6.26 2.60 7.57
C GLY A 175 6.28 2.67 6.04
N PHE A 176 5.14 2.84 5.38
CA PHE A 176 5.09 3.16 3.95
C PHE A 176 5.52 4.60 3.66
N LEU A 177 5.67 4.99 2.40
CA LEU A 177 6.24 6.28 2.00
C LEU A 177 5.62 7.48 2.73
N GLY A 178 4.31 7.57 2.79
CA GLY A 178 3.59 8.68 3.43
C GLY A 178 3.52 8.64 4.95
N ALA A 179 3.93 7.56 5.61
CA ALA A 179 3.72 7.37 7.05
C ALA A 179 4.42 8.39 7.93
N TYR A 180 5.50 8.97 7.46
CA TYR A 180 6.33 9.90 8.24
C TYR A 180 6.14 11.37 7.82
N TRP A 181 5.03 11.72 7.19
CA TRP A 181 4.77 13.06 6.64
C TRP A 181 4.95 14.20 7.66
N ARG A 182 4.73 13.94 8.93
CA ARG A 182 4.90 14.89 10.04
C ARG A 182 6.20 14.63 10.84
N ARG A 183 6.97 13.64 10.47
CA ARG A 183 8.19 13.19 11.18
C ARG A 183 9.39 13.21 10.21
N PRO A 184 9.81 14.39 9.70
CA PRO A 184 10.76 14.48 8.59
C PRO A 184 12.12 13.84 8.89
N TYR A 185 12.59 13.84 10.12
CA TYR A 185 13.83 13.19 10.54
C TYR A 185 13.85 11.68 10.26
N ALA A 186 12.67 11.03 10.25
CA ALA A 186 12.59 9.59 9.99
C ALA A 186 13.14 9.23 8.60
N TYR A 187 12.98 10.08 7.60
CA TYR A 187 13.50 9.83 6.25
C TYR A 187 15.04 9.91 6.16
N LEU A 188 15.73 10.42 7.18
CA LEU A 188 17.19 10.38 7.27
C LEU A 188 17.72 9.02 7.76
N ASP A 189 16.85 8.17 8.31
CA ASP A 189 17.20 6.80 8.73
C ASP A 189 17.24 5.87 7.51
N PRO A 190 18.36 5.20 7.23
CA PRO A 190 18.47 4.26 6.13
C PRO A 190 17.55 3.04 6.28
N GLY A 191 17.24 2.61 7.51
CA GLY A 191 16.33 1.51 7.78
C GLY A 191 14.89 1.85 7.38
N VAL A 192 14.43 3.08 7.70
CA VAL A 192 13.13 3.60 7.25
C VAL A 192 13.05 3.58 5.72
N ARG A 193 14.04 4.16 5.03
CA ARG A 193 14.06 4.17 3.56
C ARG A 193 14.14 2.77 2.96
N GLY A 194 14.88 1.86 3.58
CA GLY A 194 14.98 0.46 3.16
C GLY A 194 13.65 -0.30 3.20
N ALA A 195 12.71 0.12 4.06
CA ALA A 195 11.37 -0.46 4.13
C ALA A 195 10.38 0.16 3.12
N ILE A 196 10.77 1.20 2.39
CA ILE A 196 9.95 1.89 1.38
C ILE A 196 10.45 1.48 0.00
N SER A 197 9.70 0.61 -0.68
CA SER A 197 10.13 -0.05 -1.91
C SER A 197 10.55 0.90 -3.04
N THR A 198 10.00 2.12 -3.09
CA THR A 198 10.33 3.09 -4.13
C THR A 198 11.76 3.60 -4.00
N PHE A 199 12.30 3.75 -2.77
CA PHE A 199 13.70 4.16 -2.60
C PHE A 199 14.69 3.16 -3.19
N SER A 200 14.34 1.87 -3.31
CA SER A 200 15.20 0.88 -3.99
C SER A 200 15.16 0.95 -5.52
N LYS A 201 14.22 1.71 -6.07
CA LYS A 201 14.01 1.83 -7.53
C LYS A 201 14.53 3.13 -8.12
N ILE A 202 14.88 4.11 -7.28
CA ILE A 202 15.47 5.37 -7.70
C ILE A 202 16.99 5.31 -7.55
N GLY A 203 17.67 6.16 -8.31
CA GLY A 203 19.14 6.23 -8.29
C GLY A 203 19.72 6.92 -7.06
N ASP A 204 20.70 7.82 -7.26
CA ASP A 204 21.34 8.54 -6.18
C ASP A 204 20.38 9.49 -5.45
N ILE A 205 20.28 9.32 -4.14
CA ILE A 205 19.46 10.14 -3.23
C ILE A 205 20.29 11.10 -2.37
N THR A 206 21.59 11.17 -2.60
CA THR A 206 22.55 11.91 -1.74
C THR A 206 22.20 13.38 -1.66
N SER A 207 21.89 14.02 -2.77
CA SER A 207 21.53 15.45 -2.84
C SER A 207 20.24 15.76 -2.08
N GLY A 208 19.21 14.93 -2.25
CA GLY A 208 17.93 15.06 -1.53
C GLY A 208 18.10 14.88 -0.01
N LEU A 209 18.89 13.91 0.41
CA LEU A 209 19.22 13.71 1.83
C LEU A 209 20.03 14.86 2.43
N ALA A 210 21.02 15.38 1.69
CA ALA A 210 21.82 16.52 2.13
C ALA A 210 20.94 17.76 2.32
N ARG A 211 20.07 18.04 1.34
CA ARG A 211 19.13 19.16 1.40
C ARG A 211 18.12 19.00 2.55
N LEU A 212 17.51 17.83 2.72
CA LEU A 212 16.59 17.59 3.83
C LEU A 212 17.28 17.79 5.18
N ARG A 213 18.51 17.29 5.33
CA ARG A 213 19.29 17.46 6.56
C ARG A 213 19.60 18.94 6.83
N SER A 214 20.00 19.69 5.82
CA SER A 214 20.26 21.13 5.93
C SER A 214 19.01 21.90 6.33
N ASP A 215 17.88 21.68 5.63
CA ASP A 215 16.63 22.40 5.85
C ASP A 215 16.01 22.09 7.23
N LEU A 216 16.27 20.89 7.77
CA LEU A 216 15.90 20.54 9.15
C LEU A 216 16.81 21.23 10.18
N ALA A 217 18.10 21.33 9.91
CA ALA A 217 19.08 21.92 10.83
C ALA A 217 18.94 23.44 10.95
N ASP A 218 18.65 24.14 9.84
CA ASP A 218 18.51 25.59 9.79
C ASP A 218 17.06 26.09 9.99
N GLY A 219 16.10 25.18 10.19
CA GLY A 219 14.68 25.47 10.41
C GLY A 219 13.90 25.81 9.14
N THR A 220 14.48 25.67 7.95
CA THR A 220 13.79 25.94 6.66
C THR A 220 12.59 25.02 6.48
N TRP A 221 12.74 23.72 6.80
CA TRP A 221 11.60 22.79 6.76
C TRP A 221 10.45 23.26 7.66
N GLY A 222 10.76 23.68 8.88
CA GLY A 222 9.75 24.19 9.82
C GLY A 222 9.03 25.44 9.33
N ARG A 223 9.75 26.36 8.69
CA ARG A 223 9.14 27.57 8.09
C ARG A 223 8.21 27.23 6.93
N ARG A 224 8.54 26.24 6.10
CA ARG A 224 7.75 25.86 4.92
C ARG A 224 6.58 24.95 5.26
N TYR A 225 6.80 23.97 6.14
CA TYR A 225 5.87 22.85 6.40
C TYR A 225 5.42 22.76 7.84
N GLY A 226 5.79 23.71 8.70
CA GLY A 226 5.44 23.70 10.13
C GLY A 226 3.94 23.68 10.38
N TYR A 227 3.10 24.19 9.47
CA TYR A 227 1.65 24.09 9.56
C TYR A 227 1.14 22.62 9.62
N LEU A 228 1.90 21.67 9.06
CA LEU A 228 1.59 20.25 9.13
C LEU A 228 1.66 19.71 10.57
N LEU A 229 2.45 20.35 11.45
CA LEU A 229 2.61 19.89 12.82
C LEU A 229 1.34 20.04 13.66
N SER A 230 0.36 20.83 13.22
CA SER A 230 -0.96 20.95 13.86
C SER A 230 -1.98 19.94 13.33
N GLN A 231 -1.70 19.26 12.21
CA GLN A 231 -2.63 18.29 11.62
C GLN A 231 -2.52 16.94 12.33
N ILE A 232 -3.65 16.29 12.57
CA ILE A 232 -3.70 14.95 13.18
C ILE A 232 -3.67 13.82 12.13
N GLU A 233 -4.09 14.12 10.91
CA GLU A 233 -4.09 13.23 9.75
C GLU A 233 -3.98 14.06 8.47
N PHE A 234 -3.51 13.45 7.38
CA PHE A 234 -3.27 14.15 6.13
C PHE A 234 -3.60 13.27 4.92
N ASP A 235 -4.22 13.87 3.88
CA ASP A 235 -4.44 13.19 2.61
C ASP A 235 -3.17 13.23 1.75
N LEU A 236 -2.54 12.09 1.62
CA LEU A 236 -1.32 11.87 0.81
C LEU A 236 -1.60 11.06 -0.45
N GLY A 237 -2.86 10.98 -0.86
CA GLY A 237 -3.26 10.26 -2.07
C GLY A 237 -3.52 8.78 -1.88
N TYR A 238 -3.51 8.25 -0.66
CA TYR A 238 -3.95 6.87 -0.45
C TYR A 238 -5.45 6.78 -0.61
N ARG A 239 -5.90 5.78 -1.36
CA ARG A 239 -7.29 5.59 -1.73
C ARG A 239 -7.75 4.18 -1.43
N LEU A 240 -8.97 4.10 -0.98
CA LEU A 240 -9.71 2.86 -0.85
C LEU A 240 -10.73 2.81 -1.99
N VAL A 241 -10.51 1.90 -2.91
CA VAL A 241 -11.34 1.69 -4.11
C VAL A 241 -12.24 0.50 -3.85
N VAL A 242 -13.55 0.68 -4.00
CA VAL A 242 -14.57 -0.35 -3.79
C VAL A 242 -15.38 -0.51 -5.07
N ALA A 243 -15.34 -1.70 -5.66
CA ALA A 243 -16.17 -2.07 -6.79
C ALA A 243 -17.23 -3.08 -6.33
N MET A 244 -18.51 -2.74 -6.49
CA MET A 244 -19.61 -3.67 -6.25
C MET A 244 -19.89 -4.47 -7.52
N LYS A 245 -20.08 -5.77 -7.41
CA LYS A 245 -20.50 -6.59 -8.54
C LYS A 245 -22.00 -6.50 -8.69
N SER A 246 -22.45 -6.23 -9.92
CA SER A 246 -23.84 -6.42 -10.30
C SER A 246 -24.16 -7.91 -10.18
N GLY A 247 -25.21 -8.24 -9.46
CA GLY A 247 -25.69 -9.61 -9.30
C GLY A 247 -26.19 -10.20 -10.63
#